data_19b859df9b48c847272c4bbc0abfa03b
#
_entry.id   19b859df9b48c847272c4bbc0abfa03b
#
_cell.length_a   1.000
_cell.length_b   1.000
_cell.length_c   1.000
_cell.angle_alpha   90.00
_cell.angle_beta   90.00
_cell.angle_gamma   90.00
#
_symmetry.space_group_name_H-M   'P 1'
#
loop_
_entity.id
_entity.type
_entity.pdbx_description
1 polymer ?
#
loop_
_entity_poly.entity_id
_entity_poly.type
_entity_poly.pdbx_seq_one_letter_code
_entity_poly.pdbx_strand_id
1 'polypeptide(L)'
;LDRLDVFARGGNQNRMLADAGVGAGASGGEFDLRFWGVRGGIPTTNAQTLRFGGNTPCIEVRCGTHLIILDAGTGIRQFGLALDQSRPIHADLVFSVCRFDHACGLPFFIAAYNPDNDFKVWGGHPGPGGSIKQNLSDLLISPLFPVPLSSISGLKAWGDFIAGDTFEPREGIRVRTAPLNNTSGATGYRVEYGGKALGYVSNAGHLTDQPDETVLELIEACDLVIYDSYYYDEEIADGAFLGHSTWQEGLRLCKAAGAKRMAAFQHHPDHLDHELQQVQAALEERLPGSFVAFEGQTAHL
;
A
#
# COMPACT_ATOMS: atom_id res chain seq x y z
N LEU A 1 -13.19 -12.00 -28.61
CA LEU A 1 -13.53 -12.73 -27.36
C LEU A 1 -12.40 -13.66 -26.89
N ASP A 2 -11.45 -14.04 -27.75
CA ASP A 2 -10.43 -15.07 -27.44
C ASP A 2 -9.15 -14.58 -26.74
N ARG A 3 -9.03 -13.29 -26.39
CA ARG A 3 -7.80 -12.73 -25.77
C ARG A 3 -7.80 -12.69 -24.25
N LEU A 4 -8.95 -12.84 -23.60
CA LEU A 4 -9.05 -12.86 -22.13
C LEU A 4 -8.76 -14.23 -21.52
N ASP A 5 -8.89 -15.31 -22.30
CA ASP A 5 -8.61 -16.68 -21.83
C ASP A 5 -7.14 -16.97 -21.50
N VAL A 6 -6.22 -16.13 -21.91
CA VAL A 6 -4.78 -16.32 -21.66
C VAL A 6 -4.43 -16.10 -20.18
N PHE A 7 -5.18 -15.25 -19.48
CA PHE A 7 -4.94 -14.96 -18.06
C PHE A 7 -5.72 -15.85 -17.10
N ALA A 8 -6.78 -16.54 -17.57
CA ALA A 8 -7.68 -17.34 -16.73
C ALA A 8 -7.26 -18.81 -16.54
N ARG A 9 -6.30 -19.34 -17.29
CA ARG A 9 -5.94 -20.77 -17.28
C ARG A 9 -4.96 -21.22 -16.19
N GLY A 10 -4.78 -20.46 -15.09
CA GLY A 10 -3.91 -20.82 -13.96
C GLY A 10 -4.59 -21.44 -12.74
N GLY A 11 -5.88 -21.77 -12.78
CA GLY A 11 -6.73 -21.96 -11.61
C GLY A 11 -6.72 -23.32 -10.91
N ASN A 12 -5.86 -24.32 -11.21
CA ASN A 12 -6.05 -25.65 -10.61
C ASN A 12 -4.80 -26.39 -10.11
N GLN A 13 -3.66 -25.76 -9.90
CA GLN A 13 -2.45 -26.48 -9.41
C GLN A 13 -1.78 -25.92 -8.14
N ASN A 14 -2.31 -24.93 -7.45
CA ASN A 14 -1.72 -24.40 -6.21
C ASN A 14 -2.57 -24.68 -4.95
N ARG A 15 -2.84 -25.96 -4.67
CA ARG A 15 -3.47 -26.39 -3.42
C ARG A 15 -2.47 -26.62 -2.26
N MET A 16 -1.18 -26.32 -2.45
CA MET A 16 -0.12 -26.63 -1.47
C MET A 16 0.43 -25.45 -0.65
N LEU A 17 -0.11 -24.23 -0.80
CA LEU A 17 0.29 -23.07 0.04
C LEU A 17 -0.86 -22.50 0.87
N ALA A 18 -1.96 -23.25 1.07
CA ALA A 18 -3.19 -22.77 1.70
C ALA A 18 -3.33 -23.15 3.19
N ASP A 19 -2.25 -23.49 3.89
CA ASP A 19 -2.30 -23.85 5.32
C ASP A 19 -1.74 -22.77 6.28
N ALA A 20 -1.80 -21.49 5.89
CA ALA A 20 -1.76 -20.37 6.84
C ALA A 20 -3.20 -19.89 7.02
N GLY A 21 -3.88 -20.37 8.07
CA GLY A 21 -5.28 -20.24 8.36
C GLY A 21 -5.92 -18.90 7.98
N VAL A 22 -6.70 -18.90 6.92
CA VAL A 22 -7.69 -17.86 6.68
C VAL A 22 -8.89 -18.21 7.55
N GLY A 23 -8.91 -17.69 8.77
CA GLY A 23 -10.05 -17.75 9.67
C GLY A 23 -11.20 -16.95 9.06
N ALA A 24 -12.21 -17.65 8.55
CA ALA A 24 -13.52 -17.06 8.27
C ALA A 24 -14.17 -16.73 9.63
N GLY A 25 -14.36 -15.44 9.90
CA GLY A 25 -15.11 -14.99 11.07
C GLY A 25 -14.66 -13.61 11.54
N ALA A 26 -14.90 -12.57 10.72
CA ALA A 26 -14.78 -11.21 11.21
C ALA A 26 -15.93 -10.94 12.19
N SER A 27 -15.63 -10.93 13.49
CA SER A 27 -16.47 -10.28 14.51
C SER A 27 -16.44 -8.77 14.23
N GLY A 28 -17.60 -8.13 14.15
CA GLY A 28 -17.68 -6.70 13.89
C GLY A 28 -16.87 -5.91 14.93
N GLY A 29 -15.77 -5.30 14.49
CA GLY A 29 -14.90 -4.49 15.32
C GLY A 29 -13.39 -4.65 15.08
N GLU A 30 -12.95 -5.64 14.32
CA GLU A 30 -11.52 -5.86 14.04
C GLU A 30 -11.02 -4.85 12.99
N PHE A 31 -9.83 -4.29 13.28
CA PHE A 31 -9.10 -3.44 12.36
C PHE A 31 -7.74 -4.08 12.07
N ASP A 32 -7.68 -4.75 10.92
CA ASP A 32 -6.58 -5.61 10.55
C ASP A 32 -5.94 -5.15 9.26
N LEU A 33 -4.67 -5.48 9.08
CA LEU A 33 -4.00 -5.29 7.82
C LEU A 33 -3.09 -6.49 7.48
N ARG A 34 -2.85 -6.68 6.17
CA ARG A 34 -1.91 -7.67 5.65
C ARG A 34 -1.09 -7.08 4.50
N PHE A 35 0.21 -7.32 4.54
CA PHE A 35 1.14 -6.88 3.51
C PHE A 35 1.23 -7.92 2.39
N TRP A 36 0.98 -7.49 1.16
CA TRP A 36 1.08 -8.31 -0.05
C TRP A 36 2.26 -7.93 -0.94
N GLY A 37 2.80 -6.74 -0.74
CA GLY A 37 4.00 -6.23 -1.38
C GLY A 37 4.59 -5.10 -0.55
N VAL A 38 5.92 -5.09 -0.41
CA VAL A 38 6.66 -4.24 0.53
C VAL A 38 7.87 -3.54 -0.07
N ARG A 39 8.23 -3.86 -1.32
CA ARG A 39 9.40 -3.28 -2.02
C ARG A 39 9.04 -1.98 -2.74
N GLY A 40 9.93 -0.99 -2.71
CA GLY A 40 9.82 0.22 -3.50
C GLY A 40 10.54 0.14 -4.84
N GLY A 41 10.17 0.99 -5.77
CA GLY A 41 10.81 1.20 -7.05
C GLY A 41 10.57 0.11 -8.10
N ILE A 42 10.99 -1.12 -7.83
CA ILE A 42 10.86 -2.25 -8.77
C ILE A 42 10.71 -3.57 -7.99
N PRO A 43 9.95 -4.55 -8.52
CA PRO A 43 9.89 -5.86 -7.89
C PRO A 43 11.25 -6.55 -7.93
N THR A 44 11.64 -7.16 -6.81
CA THR A 44 12.96 -7.78 -6.62
C THR A 44 12.81 -9.24 -6.22
N THR A 45 13.37 -10.15 -7.02
CA THR A 45 13.26 -11.59 -6.78
C THR A 45 14.63 -12.27 -6.82
N ASN A 46 15.25 -12.44 -5.65
CA ASN A 46 16.48 -13.20 -5.50
C ASN A 46 16.53 -13.88 -4.11
N ALA A 47 17.46 -14.82 -3.92
CA ALA A 47 17.56 -15.59 -2.68
C ALA A 47 17.80 -14.74 -1.42
N GLN A 48 18.32 -13.52 -1.57
CA GLN A 48 18.67 -12.62 -0.47
C GLN A 48 17.55 -11.62 -0.12
N THR A 49 16.41 -11.68 -0.82
CA THR A 49 15.24 -10.81 -0.58
C THR A 49 13.97 -11.60 -0.30
N LEU A 50 14.04 -12.93 -0.26
CA LEU A 50 12.88 -13.81 -0.13
C LEU A 50 12.17 -13.70 1.22
N ARG A 51 12.91 -13.41 2.28
CA ARG A 51 12.36 -13.37 3.64
C ARG A 51 11.39 -12.21 3.85
N PHE A 52 11.76 -11.01 3.40
CA PHE A 52 10.88 -9.84 3.50
C PHE A 52 9.96 -9.71 2.29
N GLY A 53 10.34 -10.31 1.16
CA GLY A 53 9.54 -10.29 -0.06
C GLY A 53 10.04 -9.28 -1.08
N GLY A 54 9.63 -9.44 -2.32
CA GLY A 54 10.08 -8.66 -3.46
C GLY A 54 8.98 -7.98 -4.27
N ASN A 55 7.70 -8.16 -3.91
CA ASN A 55 6.59 -7.48 -4.57
C ASN A 55 6.51 -6.01 -4.16
N THR A 56 6.07 -5.18 -5.10
CA THR A 56 5.87 -3.75 -4.88
C THR A 56 4.54 -3.46 -4.18
N PRO A 57 4.33 -2.23 -3.65
CA PRO A 57 3.35 -1.90 -2.63
C PRO A 57 1.93 -2.40 -2.90
N CYS A 58 1.42 -3.20 -1.97
CA CYS A 58 0.00 -3.54 -1.88
C CYS A 58 -0.31 -3.98 -0.44
N ILE A 59 -1.26 -3.32 0.18
CA ILE A 59 -1.67 -3.60 1.56
C ILE A 59 -3.18 -3.79 1.60
N GLU A 60 -3.60 -4.92 2.14
CA GLU A 60 -4.99 -5.20 2.49
C GLU A 60 -5.28 -4.60 3.87
N VAL A 61 -6.35 -3.83 3.99
CA VAL A 61 -6.82 -3.24 5.24
C VAL A 61 -8.28 -3.62 5.44
N ARG A 62 -8.61 -4.20 6.58
CA ARG A 62 -9.96 -4.59 6.93
C ARG A 62 -10.47 -3.78 8.11
N CYS A 63 -11.55 -3.05 7.87
CA CYS A 63 -12.30 -2.31 8.87
C CYS A 63 -13.63 -3.08 9.09
N GLY A 64 -13.64 -4.03 10.02
CA GLY A 64 -14.73 -5.00 10.15
C GLY A 64 -14.89 -5.83 8.86
N THR A 65 -16.04 -5.73 8.22
CA THR A 65 -16.31 -6.43 6.95
C THR A 65 -15.89 -5.65 5.71
N HIS A 66 -15.47 -4.39 5.87
CA HIS A 66 -15.11 -3.53 4.75
C HIS A 66 -13.64 -3.68 4.39
N LEU A 67 -13.36 -3.78 3.08
CA LEU A 67 -12.04 -3.94 2.51
C LEU A 67 -11.56 -2.63 1.89
N ILE A 68 -10.39 -2.17 2.31
CA ILE A 68 -9.61 -1.11 1.67
C ILE A 68 -8.30 -1.73 1.17
N ILE A 69 -7.89 -1.38 -0.04
CA ILE A 69 -6.64 -1.80 -0.66
C ILE A 69 -5.78 -0.56 -0.83
N LEU A 70 -4.63 -0.52 -0.18
CA LEU A 70 -3.68 0.58 -0.33
C LEU A 70 -2.65 0.19 -1.38
N ASP A 71 -2.66 0.92 -2.51
CA ASP A 71 -1.88 0.73 -3.71
C ASP A 71 -2.06 -0.62 -4.44
N ALA A 72 -1.66 -0.65 -5.70
CA ALA A 72 -1.82 -1.75 -6.63
C ALA A 72 -0.50 -2.12 -7.33
N GLY A 73 0.60 -2.20 -6.57
CA GLY A 73 1.86 -2.75 -7.04
C GLY A 73 1.75 -4.26 -7.31
N THR A 74 2.86 -4.93 -7.60
CA THR A 74 2.84 -6.34 -8.00
C THR A 74 2.22 -7.28 -6.94
N GLY A 75 2.24 -6.88 -5.66
CA GLY A 75 1.61 -7.63 -4.57
C GLY A 75 0.11 -7.87 -4.76
N ILE A 76 -0.59 -6.97 -5.47
CA ILE A 76 -2.04 -7.08 -5.70
C ILE A 76 -2.43 -8.33 -6.49
N ARG A 77 -1.51 -8.87 -7.29
CA ARG A 77 -1.75 -10.13 -8.02
C ARG A 77 -1.97 -11.29 -7.06
N GLN A 78 -1.09 -11.47 -6.08
CA GLN A 78 -1.23 -12.54 -5.08
C GLN A 78 -2.45 -12.31 -4.19
N PHE A 79 -2.71 -11.07 -3.81
CA PHE A 79 -3.90 -10.70 -3.08
C PHE A 79 -5.18 -11.10 -3.85
N GLY A 80 -5.28 -10.76 -5.13
CA GLY A 80 -6.43 -11.11 -5.98
C GLY A 80 -6.68 -12.62 -6.10
N LEU A 81 -5.61 -13.44 -6.09
CA LEU A 81 -5.70 -14.90 -6.09
C LEU A 81 -6.16 -15.46 -4.74
N ALA A 82 -5.88 -14.76 -3.64
CA ALA A 82 -6.25 -15.19 -2.29
C ALA A 82 -7.68 -14.76 -1.90
N LEU A 83 -8.28 -13.81 -2.62
CA LEU A 83 -9.65 -13.37 -2.36
C LEU A 83 -10.67 -14.49 -2.62
N ASP A 84 -11.61 -14.64 -1.69
CA ASP A 84 -12.78 -15.48 -1.91
C ASP A 84 -13.73 -14.83 -2.93
N GLN A 85 -13.76 -15.36 -4.13
CA GLN A 85 -14.58 -14.88 -5.23
C GLN A 85 -15.93 -15.64 -5.36
N SER A 86 -16.33 -16.39 -4.35
CA SER A 86 -17.64 -17.08 -4.32
C SER A 86 -18.81 -16.12 -4.20
N ARG A 87 -18.55 -14.88 -3.81
CA ARG A 87 -19.53 -13.77 -3.69
C ARG A 87 -18.95 -12.50 -4.28
N PRO A 88 -19.82 -11.56 -4.72
CA PRO A 88 -19.37 -10.23 -5.14
C PRO A 88 -18.52 -9.53 -4.07
N ILE A 89 -17.43 -8.91 -4.49
CA ILE A 89 -16.50 -8.18 -3.64
C ILE A 89 -16.77 -6.69 -3.80
N HIS A 90 -16.91 -5.99 -2.66
CA HIS A 90 -17.03 -4.54 -2.60
C HIS A 90 -15.84 -3.99 -1.82
N ALA A 91 -15.03 -3.13 -2.45
CA ALA A 91 -13.83 -2.59 -1.83
C ALA A 91 -13.48 -1.20 -2.36
N ASP A 92 -12.65 -0.50 -1.59
CA ASP A 92 -12.04 0.77 -1.99
C ASP A 92 -10.56 0.55 -2.28
N LEU A 93 -10.11 0.88 -3.50
CA LEU A 93 -8.71 0.86 -3.92
C LEU A 93 -8.16 2.28 -3.86
N VAL A 94 -7.19 2.53 -3.00
CA VAL A 94 -6.69 3.86 -2.66
C VAL A 94 -5.23 3.98 -3.07
N PHE A 95 -4.93 4.92 -3.96
CA PHE A 95 -3.57 5.16 -4.44
C PHE A 95 -2.87 6.25 -3.65
N SER A 96 -1.69 5.95 -3.09
CA SER A 96 -0.82 6.95 -2.46
C SER A 96 -0.12 7.82 -3.51
N VAL A 97 0.22 7.23 -4.64
CA VAL A 97 0.87 7.90 -5.77
C VAL A 97 0.62 7.11 -7.07
N CYS A 98 0.56 7.79 -8.22
CA CYS A 98 0.50 7.13 -9.54
C CYS A 98 1.90 6.88 -10.12
N ARG A 99 2.75 6.15 -9.38
CA ARG A 99 4.04 5.67 -9.88
C ARG A 99 3.92 4.23 -10.37
N PHE A 100 4.86 3.83 -11.20
CA PHE A 100 4.86 2.50 -11.80
C PHE A 100 4.79 1.39 -10.74
N ASP A 101 5.61 1.44 -9.71
CA ASP A 101 5.69 0.44 -8.65
C ASP A 101 4.44 0.34 -7.78
N HIS A 102 3.61 1.40 -7.73
CA HIS A 102 2.33 1.44 -7.00
C HIS A 102 1.11 1.05 -7.83
N ALA A 103 1.25 0.96 -9.16
CA ALA A 103 0.11 0.75 -10.07
C ALA A 103 0.30 -0.40 -11.07
N CYS A 104 1.54 -0.87 -11.30
CA CYS A 104 1.85 -1.86 -12.34
C CYS A 104 1.18 -3.22 -12.14
N GLY A 105 0.74 -3.54 -10.92
CA GLY A 105 0.03 -4.78 -10.62
C GLY A 105 -1.45 -4.76 -10.96
N LEU A 106 -2.07 -3.58 -11.10
CA LEU A 106 -3.51 -3.43 -11.32
C LEU A 106 -4.04 -4.28 -12.49
N PRO A 107 -3.38 -4.34 -13.66
CA PRO A 107 -3.85 -5.17 -14.77
C PRO A 107 -3.79 -6.69 -14.48
N PHE A 108 -3.13 -7.09 -13.43
CA PHE A 108 -3.02 -8.50 -12.99
C PHE A 108 -3.89 -8.82 -11.77
N PHE A 109 -4.70 -7.87 -11.32
CA PHE A 109 -5.68 -8.04 -10.25
C PHE A 109 -6.93 -8.75 -10.79
N ILE A 110 -6.89 -10.08 -10.79
CA ILE A 110 -7.93 -10.90 -11.45
C ILE A 110 -9.33 -10.63 -10.94
N ALA A 111 -9.50 -10.31 -9.64
CA ALA A 111 -10.78 -9.99 -9.06
C ALA A 111 -11.45 -8.76 -9.70
N ALA A 112 -10.66 -7.81 -10.20
CA ALA A 112 -11.20 -6.60 -10.83
C ALA A 112 -11.79 -6.83 -12.23
N TYR A 113 -11.54 -7.99 -12.85
CA TYR A 113 -12.15 -8.34 -14.14
C TYR A 113 -13.56 -8.95 -14.00
N ASN A 114 -13.93 -9.40 -12.81
CA ASN A 114 -15.29 -9.89 -12.56
C ASN A 114 -16.28 -8.72 -12.56
N PRO A 115 -17.27 -8.69 -13.47
CA PRO A 115 -18.25 -7.60 -13.55
C PRO A 115 -19.21 -7.52 -12.36
N ASP A 116 -19.30 -8.58 -11.55
CA ASP A 116 -20.14 -8.59 -10.35
C ASP A 116 -19.44 -7.92 -9.16
N ASN A 117 -18.11 -7.72 -9.22
CA ASN A 117 -17.35 -7.00 -8.22
C ASN A 117 -17.48 -5.48 -8.40
N ASP A 118 -17.32 -4.76 -7.31
CA ASP A 118 -17.44 -3.31 -7.24
C ASP A 118 -16.23 -2.73 -6.47
N PHE A 119 -15.25 -2.26 -7.23
CA PHE A 119 -14.09 -1.54 -6.70
C PHE A 119 -14.23 -0.07 -7.03
N LYS A 120 -14.26 0.77 -5.98
CA LYS A 120 -14.13 2.22 -6.12
C LYS A 120 -12.67 2.61 -6.00
N VAL A 121 -12.16 3.38 -6.95
CA VAL A 121 -10.76 3.81 -7.01
C VAL A 121 -10.63 5.25 -6.56
N TRP A 122 -9.69 5.52 -5.65
CA TRP A 122 -9.46 6.83 -5.08
C TRP A 122 -8.03 7.31 -5.35
N GLY A 123 -7.88 8.61 -5.67
CA GLY A 123 -6.58 9.27 -5.80
C GLY A 123 -6.66 10.76 -5.50
N GLY A 124 -5.69 11.25 -4.74
CA GLY A 124 -5.66 12.63 -4.25
C GLY A 124 -4.52 13.49 -4.82
N HIS A 125 -3.80 13.01 -5.82
CA HIS A 125 -2.61 13.65 -6.37
C HIS A 125 -2.67 13.97 -7.87
N PRO A 126 -3.78 13.78 -8.61
CA PRO A 126 -3.83 14.23 -10.00
C PRO A 126 -3.59 15.71 -10.07
N GLY A 127 -2.72 16.14 -10.98
CA GLY A 127 -2.47 17.57 -11.24
C GLY A 127 -3.75 18.30 -11.70
N PRO A 128 -3.71 19.62 -11.87
CA PRO A 128 -4.86 20.40 -12.28
C PRO A 128 -5.51 19.87 -13.55
N GLY A 129 -6.79 19.46 -13.44
CA GLY A 129 -7.56 18.87 -14.54
C GLY A 129 -7.27 17.38 -14.83
N GLY A 130 -6.39 16.74 -14.07
CA GLY A 130 -6.16 15.29 -14.13
C GLY A 130 -7.15 14.51 -13.29
N SER A 131 -7.20 13.17 -13.52
CA SER A 131 -7.96 12.25 -12.68
C SER A 131 -7.17 10.96 -12.48
N ILE A 132 -7.44 10.26 -11.37
CA ILE A 132 -6.85 8.94 -11.13
C ILE A 132 -7.16 7.98 -12.28
N LYS A 133 -8.37 8.07 -12.84
CA LYS A 133 -8.78 7.26 -14.00
C LYS A 133 -7.90 7.53 -15.22
N GLN A 134 -7.61 8.81 -15.51
CA GLN A 134 -6.76 9.17 -16.65
C GLN A 134 -5.34 8.66 -16.44
N ASN A 135 -4.75 8.90 -15.26
CA ASN A 135 -3.40 8.45 -14.93
C ASN A 135 -3.23 6.93 -15.09
N LEU A 136 -4.21 6.15 -14.60
CA LEU A 136 -4.20 4.70 -14.77
C LEU A 136 -4.46 4.26 -16.22
N SER A 137 -5.25 5.02 -16.98
CA SER A 137 -5.44 4.74 -18.42
C SER A 137 -4.16 4.98 -19.21
N ASP A 138 -3.39 6.00 -18.86
CA ASP A 138 -2.12 6.33 -19.51
C ASP A 138 -1.02 5.29 -19.22
N LEU A 139 -1.09 4.63 -18.05
CA LEU A 139 -0.22 3.50 -17.72
C LEU A 139 -0.53 2.27 -18.61
N LEU A 140 -1.81 2.06 -18.98
CA LEU A 140 -2.29 0.88 -19.70
C LEU A 140 -2.48 1.18 -21.20
N ILE A 141 -1.46 1.78 -21.82
CA ILE A 141 -1.49 2.18 -23.23
C ILE A 141 -0.76 1.19 -24.14
N SER A 142 -1.39 0.85 -25.29
CA SER A 142 -0.74 0.06 -26.33
C SER A 142 0.44 0.84 -26.96
N PRO A 143 1.58 0.20 -27.28
CA PRO A 143 1.82 -1.24 -27.24
C PRO A 143 2.37 -1.75 -25.89
N LEU A 144 2.58 -0.88 -24.90
CA LEU A 144 3.17 -1.25 -23.60
C LEU A 144 2.27 -2.22 -22.82
N PHE A 145 0.96 -2.01 -22.90
CA PHE A 145 -0.01 -2.93 -22.32
C PHE A 145 -1.15 -3.23 -23.33
N PRO A 146 -1.46 -4.51 -23.59
CA PRO A 146 -2.40 -4.86 -24.66
C PRO A 146 -3.88 -4.71 -24.27
N VAL A 147 -4.18 -4.54 -22.97
CA VAL A 147 -5.56 -4.49 -22.44
C VAL A 147 -5.80 -3.12 -21.84
N PRO A 148 -6.75 -2.33 -22.36
CA PRO A 148 -7.03 -1.00 -21.83
C PRO A 148 -7.74 -1.08 -20.47
N LEU A 149 -7.65 -0.01 -19.68
CA LEU A 149 -8.28 0.09 -18.35
C LEU A 149 -9.79 -0.21 -18.40
N SER A 150 -10.47 0.16 -19.50
CA SER A 150 -11.90 -0.09 -19.69
C SER A 150 -12.30 -1.57 -19.73
N SER A 151 -11.34 -2.47 -19.92
CA SER A 151 -11.57 -3.92 -19.87
C SER A 151 -11.61 -4.47 -18.44
N ILE A 152 -11.19 -3.69 -17.45
CA ILE A 152 -11.22 -4.07 -16.03
C ILE A 152 -12.60 -3.72 -15.47
N SER A 153 -13.56 -4.60 -15.71
CA SER A 153 -15.00 -4.34 -15.56
C SER A 153 -15.49 -4.17 -14.12
N GLY A 154 -14.73 -4.62 -13.13
CA GLY A 154 -15.04 -4.45 -11.70
C GLY A 154 -14.63 -3.10 -11.13
N LEU A 155 -13.87 -2.25 -11.86
CA LEU A 155 -13.60 -0.88 -11.46
C LEU A 155 -14.83 0.00 -11.81
N LYS A 156 -15.73 0.20 -10.85
CA LYS A 156 -17.04 0.80 -11.09
C LYS A 156 -17.10 2.30 -10.88
N ALA A 157 -16.35 2.81 -9.91
CA ALA A 157 -16.40 4.20 -9.49
C ALA A 157 -15.02 4.81 -9.30
N TRP A 158 -14.95 6.12 -9.43
CA TRP A 158 -13.71 6.90 -9.36
C TRP A 158 -13.93 8.08 -8.41
N GLY A 159 -13.03 8.28 -7.46
CA GLY A 159 -13.06 9.36 -6.49
C GLY A 159 -11.76 10.15 -6.53
N ASP A 160 -11.80 11.29 -7.19
CA ASP A 160 -10.70 12.27 -7.14
C ASP A 160 -10.95 13.23 -5.98
N PHE A 161 -9.90 13.61 -5.25
CA PHE A 161 -9.95 14.57 -4.15
C PHE A 161 -8.64 15.37 -4.10
N ILE A 162 -8.63 16.43 -3.34
CA ILE A 162 -7.41 17.23 -3.08
C ILE A 162 -6.78 16.70 -1.79
N ALA A 163 -5.46 16.42 -1.81
CA ALA A 163 -4.74 16.03 -0.60
C ALA A 163 -4.90 17.09 0.49
N GLY A 164 -5.36 16.69 1.67
CA GLY A 164 -5.87 17.53 2.74
C GLY A 164 -7.37 17.33 3.01
N ASP A 165 -8.11 16.80 2.03
CA ASP A 165 -9.51 16.47 2.20
C ASP A 165 -9.70 15.27 3.14
N THR A 166 -10.92 15.16 3.67
CA THR A 166 -11.38 14.00 4.45
C THR A 166 -12.58 13.39 3.74
N PHE A 167 -12.62 12.06 3.65
CA PHE A 167 -13.75 11.33 3.07
C PHE A 167 -14.09 10.08 3.88
N GLU A 168 -15.29 9.57 3.69
CA GLU A 168 -15.78 8.34 4.30
C GLU A 168 -16.12 7.34 3.19
N PRO A 169 -15.24 6.34 2.93
CA PRO A 169 -15.52 5.33 1.91
C PRO A 169 -16.73 4.48 2.27
N ARG A 170 -16.94 4.25 3.58
CA ARG A 170 -18.09 3.57 4.16
C ARG A 170 -18.41 4.15 5.53
N GLU A 171 -19.67 3.97 5.98
CA GLU A 171 -20.12 4.42 7.30
C GLU A 171 -19.19 3.90 8.43
N GLY A 172 -18.74 4.81 9.28
CA GLY A 172 -17.85 4.52 10.41
C GLY A 172 -16.38 4.38 10.05
N ILE A 173 -15.99 4.56 8.78
CA ILE A 173 -14.59 4.59 8.34
C ILE A 173 -14.27 6.00 7.86
N ARG A 174 -13.39 6.69 8.57
CA ARG A 174 -12.95 8.02 8.20
C ARG A 174 -11.54 7.98 7.64
N VAL A 175 -11.34 8.58 6.47
CA VAL A 175 -10.02 8.71 5.85
C VAL A 175 -9.65 10.18 5.76
N ARG A 176 -8.64 10.59 6.54
CA ARG A 176 -8.00 11.90 6.43
C ARG A 176 -6.81 11.78 5.51
N THR A 177 -6.58 12.81 4.71
CA THR A 177 -5.46 12.84 3.75
C THR A 177 -4.57 14.04 3.98
N ALA A 178 -3.31 13.93 3.54
CA ALA A 178 -2.37 15.04 3.57
C ALA A 178 -1.45 14.99 2.35
N PRO A 179 -1.04 16.13 1.77
CA PRO A 179 -0.01 16.16 0.74
C PRO A 179 1.34 15.80 1.36
N LEU A 180 2.04 14.86 0.75
CA LEU A 180 3.39 14.51 1.16
C LEU A 180 4.42 15.33 0.38
N ASN A 181 5.59 15.55 0.98
CA ASN A 181 6.72 16.21 0.33
C ASN A 181 7.27 15.32 -0.80
N ASN A 182 6.67 15.39 -1.98
CA ASN A 182 7.07 14.63 -3.15
C ASN A 182 6.77 15.40 -4.43
N THR A 183 7.77 15.56 -5.29
CA THR A 183 7.65 16.33 -6.54
C THR A 183 6.67 15.73 -7.55
N SER A 184 6.41 14.43 -7.46
CA SER A 184 5.44 13.73 -8.33
C SER A 184 4.00 13.78 -7.79
N GLY A 185 3.79 14.44 -6.63
CA GLY A 185 2.52 14.45 -5.91
C GLY A 185 2.24 13.10 -5.26
N ALA A 186 2.33 13.05 -3.94
CA ALA A 186 1.96 11.87 -3.16
C ALA A 186 1.01 12.27 -2.04
N THR A 187 0.14 11.35 -1.64
CA THR A 187 -0.87 11.54 -0.61
C THR A 187 -0.62 10.59 0.54
N GLY A 188 -0.48 11.12 1.75
CA GLY A 188 -0.52 10.36 2.99
C GLY A 188 -1.96 10.15 3.44
N TYR A 189 -2.22 9.02 4.08
CA TYR A 189 -3.55 8.64 4.57
C TYR A 189 -3.53 8.33 6.05
N ARG A 190 -4.58 8.77 6.75
CA ARG A 190 -4.94 8.30 8.08
C ARG A 190 -6.31 7.67 8.01
N VAL A 191 -6.37 6.35 8.24
CA VAL A 191 -7.62 5.57 8.27
C VAL A 191 -8.03 5.39 9.73
N GLU A 192 -9.22 5.86 10.07
CA GLU A 192 -9.78 5.78 11.43
C GLU A 192 -11.00 4.84 11.42
N TYR A 193 -10.98 3.85 12.32
CA TYR A 193 -12.07 2.89 12.50
C TYR A 193 -12.06 2.31 13.91
N GLY A 194 -13.23 2.17 14.53
CA GLY A 194 -13.36 1.53 15.85
C GLY A 194 -12.55 2.18 16.97
N GLY A 195 -12.26 3.49 16.88
CA GLY A 195 -11.44 4.22 17.85
C GLY A 195 -9.93 3.99 17.70
N LYS A 196 -9.50 3.35 16.61
CA LYS A 196 -8.11 3.10 16.23
C LYS A 196 -7.74 3.89 14.98
N ALA A 197 -6.45 4.14 14.79
CA ALA A 197 -5.93 4.88 13.63
C ALA A 197 -4.71 4.21 13.02
N LEU A 198 -4.75 4.07 11.68
CA LEU A 198 -3.64 3.63 10.83
C LEU A 198 -3.13 4.81 10.03
N GLY A 199 -1.84 5.14 10.15
CA GLY A 199 -1.14 6.07 9.26
C GLY A 199 -0.51 5.31 8.08
N TYR A 200 -0.67 5.82 6.85
CA TYR A 200 0.04 5.34 5.67
C TYR A 200 0.78 6.49 5.00
N VAL A 201 2.09 6.48 5.13
CA VAL A 201 3.01 7.52 4.64
C VAL A 201 3.99 6.84 3.69
N SER A 202 3.68 6.84 2.41
CA SER A 202 4.47 6.22 1.34
C SER A 202 4.88 7.26 0.31
N ASN A 203 6.09 7.15 -0.24
CA ASN A 203 6.67 8.17 -1.12
C ASN A 203 6.78 9.56 -0.47
N ALA A 204 7.20 9.62 0.78
CA ALA A 204 7.45 10.84 1.52
C ALA A 204 8.91 11.26 1.32
N GLY A 205 9.14 12.41 0.69
CA GLY A 205 10.49 12.97 0.59
C GLY A 205 11.01 13.39 1.96
N HIS A 206 12.26 13.05 2.24
CA HIS A 206 12.93 13.39 3.49
C HIS A 206 13.17 14.91 3.61
N LEU A 207 12.88 15.49 4.78
CA LEU A 207 13.27 16.85 5.14
C LEU A 207 14.48 16.80 6.08
N THR A 208 15.57 17.49 5.71
CA THR A 208 16.84 17.42 6.46
C THR A 208 16.91 18.36 7.64
N ASP A 209 16.23 19.51 7.55
CA ASP A 209 16.45 20.63 8.46
C ASP A 209 15.40 20.76 9.56
N GLN A 210 14.24 20.11 9.39
CA GLN A 210 13.14 20.17 10.34
C GLN A 210 12.20 18.97 10.17
N PRO A 211 11.47 18.56 11.23
CA PRO A 211 10.44 17.54 11.11
C PRO A 211 9.36 17.95 10.10
N ASP A 212 8.80 16.97 9.39
CA ASP A 212 7.65 17.21 8.51
C ASP A 212 6.37 17.38 9.34
N GLU A 213 5.97 18.64 9.56
CA GLU A 213 4.78 18.97 10.35
C GLU A 213 3.50 18.35 9.77
N THR A 214 3.40 18.26 8.43
CA THR A 214 2.25 17.64 7.76
C THR A 214 2.15 16.16 8.10
N VAL A 215 3.28 15.47 8.12
CA VAL A 215 3.33 14.06 8.52
C VAL A 215 3.05 13.92 10.02
N LEU A 216 3.64 14.78 10.87
CA LEU A 216 3.38 14.76 12.32
C LEU A 216 1.89 14.87 12.65
N GLU A 217 1.18 15.82 12.03
CA GLU A 217 -0.26 16.00 12.21
C GLU A 217 -1.07 14.80 11.71
N LEU A 218 -0.67 14.22 10.57
CA LEU A 218 -1.37 13.07 9.98
C LEU A 218 -1.27 11.83 10.86
N ILE A 219 -0.09 11.56 11.44
CA ILE A 219 0.18 10.33 12.19
C ILE A 219 0.01 10.50 13.73
N GLU A 220 -0.45 11.66 14.18
CA GLU A 220 -0.64 11.94 15.62
C GLU A 220 -1.39 10.81 16.33
N ALA A 221 -0.77 10.23 17.36
CA ALA A 221 -1.32 9.15 18.20
C ALA A 221 -1.87 7.94 17.42
N CYS A 222 -1.37 7.65 16.20
CA CYS A 222 -1.74 6.45 15.45
C CYS A 222 -1.38 5.17 16.23
N ASP A 223 -2.22 4.14 16.10
CA ASP A 223 -1.94 2.81 16.64
C ASP A 223 -0.83 2.10 15.86
N LEU A 224 -0.77 2.35 14.57
CA LEU A 224 0.30 1.89 13.67
C LEU A 224 0.52 2.93 12.57
N VAL A 225 1.79 3.18 12.25
CA VAL A 225 2.19 3.98 11.09
C VAL A 225 2.98 3.11 10.13
N ILE A 226 2.53 2.97 8.90
CA ILE A 226 3.29 2.38 7.80
C ILE A 226 4.06 3.52 7.15
N TYR A 227 5.40 3.46 7.23
CA TYR A 227 6.25 4.59 6.84
C TYR A 227 7.26 4.21 5.77
N ASP A 228 7.46 5.11 4.80
CA ASP A 228 8.48 5.02 3.75
C ASP A 228 9.88 4.90 4.36
N SER A 229 10.50 3.77 4.17
CA SER A 229 11.80 3.39 4.72
C SER A 229 12.74 2.92 3.61
N TYR A 230 12.69 3.65 2.49
CA TYR A 230 13.44 3.29 1.29
C TYR A 230 14.94 3.38 1.50
N TYR A 231 15.39 4.41 2.26
CA TYR A 231 16.79 4.67 2.54
C TYR A 231 17.16 4.49 4.03
N TYR A 232 18.45 4.53 4.29
CA TYR A 232 19.05 4.77 5.59
C TYR A 232 19.54 6.23 5.68
N ASP A 233 19.66 6.78 6.90
CA ASP A 233 20.17 8.16 7.07
C ASP A 233 21.55 8.35 6.43
N GLU A 234 22.39 7.33 6.44
CA GLU A 234 23.72 7.34 5.86
C GLU A 234 23.70 7.46 4.34
N GLU A 235 22.68 6.91 3.67
CA GLU A 235 22.54 6.96 2.21
C GLU A 235 22.03 8.33 1.73
N ILE A 236 21.28 9.05 2.57
CA ILE A 236 20.76 10.39 2.25
C ILE A 236 21.87 11.47 2.30
N ALA A 237 22.87 11.31 3.14
CA ALA A 237 23.98 12.26 3.28
C ALA A 237 24.69 12.56 1.96
N ASP A 238 24.62 11.66 0.99
CA ASP A 238 25.22 11.81 -0.34
C ASP A 238 24.29 12.46 -1.39
N GLY A 239 23.10 12.94 -1.01
CA GLY A 239 22.21 13.75 -1.86
C GLY A 239 21.28 12.95 -2.78
N ALA A 240 21.06 11.67 -2.54
CA ALA A 240 20.16 10.81 -3.32
C ALA A 240 18.69 10.96 -2.87
N PHE A 241 18.04 12.07 -3.19
CA PHE A 241 16.62 12.29 -2.85
C PHE A 241 15.72 12.02 -4.06
N LEU A 242 15.17 10.82 -4.16
CA LEU A 242 14.18 10.48 -5.18
C LEU A 242 12.73 10.50 -4.64
N GLY A 243 12.43 11.38 -3.65
CA GLY A 243 11.09 11.48 -3.07
C GLY A 243 10.77 10.33 -2.10
N HIS A 244 11.79 9.84 -1.38
CA HIS A 244 11.70 8.81 -0.35
C HIS A 244 12.36 9.26 0.95
N SER A 245 12.08 8.55 2.04
CA SER A 245 12.60 8.84 3.37
C SER A 245 13.42 7.67 3.94
N THR A 246 13.80 7.77 5.23
CA THR A 246 14.56 6.77 5.96
C THR A 246 13.71 6.15 7.06
N TRP A 247 14.04 4.90 7.44
CA TRP A 247 13.37 4.29 8.59
C TRP A 247 13.68 5.05 9.89
N GLN A 248 14.88 5.67 9.99
CA GLN A 248 15.28 6.47 11.14
C GLN A 248 14.39 7.72 11.27
N GLU A 249 14.12 8.40 10.15
CA GLU A 249 13.20 9.55 10.16
C GLU A 249 11.79 9.15 10.53
N GLY A 250 11.29 8.05 9.95
CA GLY A 250 9.98 7.50 10.34
C GLY A 250 9.88 7.23 11.84
N LEU A 251 10.94 6.68 12.44
CA LEU A 251 11.00 6.45 13.87
C LEU A 251 11.00 7.76 14.67
N ARG A 252 11.74 8.81 14.22
CA ARG A 252 11.75 10.13 14.85
C ARG A 252 10.36 10.76 14.85
N LEU A 253 9.71 10.76 13.68
CA LEU A 253 8.36 11.31 13.50
C LEU A 253 7.32 10.53 14.30
N CYS A 254 7.35 9.20 14.29
CA CYS A 254 6.44 8.38 15.10
C CYS A 254 6.55 8.69 16.60
N LYS A 255 7.77 8.83 17.12
CA LYS A 255 7.98 9.21 18.52
C LYS A 255 7.49 10.60 18.83
N ALA A 256 7.76 11.58 17.97
CA ALA A 256 7.33 12.96 18.15
C ALA A 256 5.80 13.09 18.09
N ALA A 257 5.15 12.35 17.20
CA ALA A 257 3.69 12.32 17.05
C ALA A 257 2.97 11.42 18.11
N GLY A 258 3.69 10.71 18.95
CA GLY A 258 3.10 9.79 19.93
C GLY A 258 2.44 8.56 19.30
N ALA A 259 2.85 8.17 18.09
CA ALA A 259 2.39 6.95 17.45
C ALA A 259 2.90 5.72 18.24
N LYS A 260 2.05 4.69 18.36
CA LYS A 260 2.36 3.54 19.24
C LYS A 260 3.35 2.57 18.60
N ARG A 261 3.25 2.35 17.29
CA ARG A 261 4.08 1.40 16.52
C ARG A 261 4.36 1.93 15.12
N MET A 262 5.46 1.48 14.54
CA MET A 262 5.83 1.76 13.16
C MET A 262 6.07 0.44 12.40
N ALA A 263 5.59 0.38 11.16
CA ALA A 263 5.99 -0.60 10.16
C ALA A 263 6.91 0.08 9.14
N ALA A 264 8.20 -0.27 9.12
CA ALA A 264 9.09 0.16 8.05
C ALA A 264 8.68 -0.53 6.76
N PHE A 265 8.47 0.25 5.71
CA PHE A 265 7.83 -0.19 4.48
C PHE A 265 8.55 0.38 3.25
N GLN A 266 8.29 -0.16 2.06
CA GLN A 266 8.86 0.32 0.80
C GLN A 266 10.39 0.18 0.73
N HIS A 267 10.88 -1.02 1.09
CA HIS A 267 12.31 -1.31 1.16
C HIS A 267 13.00 -1.11 -0.19
N HIS A 268 14.21 -0.52 -0.17
CA HIS A 268 15.03 -0.34 -1.36
C HIS A 268 15.28 -1.69 -2.06
N PRO A 269 15.27 -1.78 -3.40
CA PRO A 269 15.52 -3.02 -4.13
C PRO A 269 16.82 -3.72 -3.75
N ASP A 270 17.86 -2.95 -3.42
CA ASP A 270 19.19 -3.47 -3.08
C ASP A 270 19.37 -3.78 -1.60
N HIS A 271 18.43 -3.40 -0.72
CA HIS A 271 18.50 -3.78 0.71
C HIS A 271 18.15 -5.26 0.89
N LEU A 272 19.12 -5.99 1.40
CA LEU A 272 19.04 -7.44 1.55
C LEU A 272 18.37 -7.85 2.87
N ASP A 273 17.93 -9.09 2.95
CA ASP A 273 17.22 -9.63 4.12
C ASP A 273 18.01 -9.48 5.42
N HIS A 274 19.35 -9.62 5.39
CA HIS A 274 20.17 -9.50 6.58
C HIS A 274 20.29 -8.05 7.09
N GLU A 275 20.22 -7.05 6.21
CA GLU A 275 20.21 -5.63 6.56
C GLU A 275 18.86 -5.26 7.17
N LEU A 276 17.77 -5.69 6.52
CA LEU A 276 16.42 -5.47 7.04
C LEU A 276 16.20 -6.16 8.41
N GLN A 277 16.89 -7.29 8.70
CA GLN A 277 16.88 -7.89 10.03
C GLN A 277 17.54 -7.01 11.08
N GLN A 278 18.60 -6.27 10.73
CA GLN A 278 19.25 -5.32 11.64
C GLN A 278 18.32 -4.13 11.91
N VAL A 279 17.63 -3.62 10.87
CA VAL A 279 16.61 -2.59 11.02
C VAL A 279 15.48 -3.07 11.93
N GLN A 280 15.00 -4.32 11.76
CA GLN A 280 13.98 -4.92 12.62
C GLN A 280 14.36 -4.90 14.11
N ALA A 281 15.59 -5.31 14.43
CA ALA A 281 16.08 -5.31 15.80
C ALA A 281 16.17 -3.89 16.40
N ALA A 282 16.67 -2.93 15.59
CA ALA A 282 16.76 -1.54 16.00
C ALA A 282 15.41 -0.84 16.19
N LEU A 283 14.41 -1.19 15.37
CA LEU A 283 13.05 -0.67 15.52
C LEU A 283 12.39 -1.20 16.79
N GLU A 284 12.44 -2.51 17.02
CA GLU A 284 11.85 -3.14 18.21
C GLU A 284 12.44 -2.60 19.51
N GLU A 285 13.78 -2.40 19.53
CA GLU A 285 14.46 -1.81 20.69
C GLU A 285 14.02 -0.37 20.97
N ARG A 286 13.83 0.44 19.93
CA ARG A 286 13.59 1.90 20.06
C ARG A 286 12.15 2.30 20.15
N LEU A 287 11.24 1.50 19.57
CA LEU A 287 9.78 1.68 19.64
C LEU A 287 9.14 0.29 19.67
N PRO A 288 8.93 -0.31 20.86
CA PRO A 288 8.46 -1.67 21.02
C PRO A 288 7.16 -1.98 20.26
N GLY A 289 7.08 -3.14 19.62
CA GLY A 289 5.98 -3.55 18.77
C GLY A 289 6.08 -3.02 17.33
N SER A 290 7.12 -2.24 17.01
CA SER A 290 7.42 -1.82 15.64
C SER A 290 8.14 -2.94 14.87
N PHE A 291 8.01 -2.94 13.55
CA PHE A 291 8.54 -4.01 12.73
C PHE A 291 8.94 -3.53 11.32
N VAL A 292 9.77 -4.33 10.67
CA VAL A 292 10.00 -4.24 9.23
C VAL A 292 8.95 -5.08 8.52
N ALA A 293 8.13 -4.47 7.67
CA ALA A 293 7.06 -5.15 6.96
C ALA A 293 7.60 -6.24 6.03
N PHE A 294 6.92 -7.38 5.98
CA PHE A 294 7.23 -8.46 5.04
C PHE A 294 5.95 -9.04 4.41
N GLU A 295 6.10 -9.63 3.23
CA GLU A 295 4.98 -10.23 2.51
C GLU A 295 4.31 -11.35 3.32
N GLY A 296 2.99 -11.31 3.40
CA GLY A 296 2.18 -12.27 4.17
C GLY A 296 1.99 -11.89 5.64
N GLN A 297 2.75 -10.91 6.16
CA GLN A 297 2.59 -10.44 7.53
C GLN A 297 1.22 -9.80 7.75
N THR A 298 0.62 -10.12 8.90
CA THR A 298 -0.61 -9.48 9.40
C THR A 298 -0.29 -8.65 10.63
N ALA A 299 -1.05 -7.55 10.82
CA ALA A 299 -1.03 -6.76 12.03
C ALA A 299 -2.45 -6.38 12.45
N HIS A 300 -2.68 -6.32 13.76
CA HIS A 300 -3.93 -5.91 14.38
C HIS A 300 -3.74 -4.57 15.07
N LEU A 301 -4.72 -3.67 14.95
CA LEU A 301 -4.72 -2.35 15.61
C LEU A 301 -5.54 -2.37 16.90
#